data_038e85719dbd409883dc409ed327c994
#
_entry.id   038e85719dbd409883dc409ed327c994
#
_cell.length_a   1.000
_cell.length_b   1.000
_cell.length_c   1.000
_cell.angle_alpha   90.00
_cell.angle_beta   90.00
_cell.angle_gamma   90.00
#
_symmetry.space_group_name_H-M   'P 1'
#
loop_
_entity.id
_entity.type
_entity.pdbx_description
1 polymer ?
#
loop_
_entity_poly.entity_id
_entity_poly.type
_entity_poly.pdbx_seq_one_letter_code
_entity_poly.pdbx_strand_id
1 'polypeptide(L)'
;MLNEEMKEVLRRNICYFATSTEDGKPNVIPVGLVEPIDNSRILLVDVKMNKTRRNLEENNAVALAVTDFEKLKAYQFKGKAKVVTEGELFEGAVKLAEERMKIRRERLERRIESESDPEMRKKVKEIAERKMKPKAAIVIEVKEVYPCM
;
A
#
# COMPACT_ATOMS: atom_id res chain seq x y z
N MET A 1 17.13 -7.09 -7.74
CA MET A 1 15.87 -7.82 -7.54
C MET A 1 14.68 -7.04 -8.08
N LEU A 2 14.41 -5.84 -7.59
CA LEU A 2 13.41 -4.96 -8.19
C LEU A 2 14.01 -4.16 -9.33
N ASN A 3 13.44 -4.30 -10.54
CA ASN A 3 13.83 -3.47 -11.67
C ASN A 3 12.92 -2.23 -11.77
N GLU A 4 13.21 -1.33 -12.69
CA GLU A 4 12.44 -0.08 -12.83
C GLU A 4 10.99 -0.30 -13.25
N GLU A 5 10.72 -1.32 -14.06
CA GLU A 5 9.37 -1.70 -14.45
C GLU A 5 8.54 -2.14 -13.24
N MET A 6 9.08 -3.02 -12.40
CA MET A 6 8.42 -3.48 -11.17
C MET A 6 8.12 -2.32 -10.23
N LYS A 7 9.08 -1.41 -10.06
CA LYS A 7 8.93 -0.22 -9.22
C LYS A 7 7.79 0.68 -9.71
N GLU A 8 7.70 0.88 -11.01
CA GLU A 8 6.65 1.68 -11.60
C GLU A 8 5.27 1.03 -11.44
N VAL A 9 5.18 -0.27 -11.68
CA VAL A 9 3.93 -1.03 -11.47
C VAL A 9 3.46 -0.92 -10.02
N LEU A 10 4.37 -1.02 -9.06
CA LEU A 10 4.08 -0.86 -7.63
C LEU A 10 3.56 0.54 -7.29
N ARG A 11 4.13 1.58 -7.88
CA ARG A 11 3.73 2.97 -7.59
C ARG A 11 2.35 3.33 -8.15
N ARG A 12 1.98 2.75 -9.28
CA ARG A 12 0.78 3.15 -10.04
C ARG A 12 -0.47 2.34 -9.77
N ASN A 13 -0.33 1.22 -9.08
CA ASN A 13 -1.43 0.28 -8.91
C ASN A 13 -1.69 -0.04 -7.46
N ILE A 14 -2.91 -0.48 -7.16
CA ILE A 14 -3.23 -0.99 -5.83
C ILE A 14 -2.53 -2.34 -5.66
N CYS A 15 -1.86 -2.49 -4.53
CA CYS A 15 -1.21 -3.74 -4.16
C CYS A 15 -2.06 -4.49 -3.14
N TYR A 16 -1.93 -5.80 -3.10
CA TYR A 16 -2.58 -6.65 -2.11
C TYR A 16 -1.53 -7.25 -1.20
N PHE A 17 -1.63 -6.91 0.07
CA PHE A 17 -0.65 -7.29 1.09
C PHE A 17 -1.17 -8.45 1.92
N ALA A 18 -0.46 -9.56 1.87
CA ALA A 18 -0.81 -10.80 2.58
C ALA A 18 0.09 -11.02 3.78
N THR A 19 -0.54 -11.34 4.89
CA THR A 19 0.11 -11.71 6.15
C THR A 19 -0.55 -12.96 6.69
N SER A 20 0.00 -13.56 7.73
CA SER A 20 -0.63 -14.70 8.40
C SER A 20 -0.38 -14.67 9.90
N THR A 21 -1.22 -15.39 10.64
CA THR A 21 -0.97 -15.65 12.06
C THR A 21 0.18 -16.64 12.20
N GLU A 22 0.64 -16.83 13.43
CA GLU A 22 1.70 -17.79 13.73
C GLU A 22 1.31 -19.22 13.33
N ASP A 23 0.04 -19.58 13.49
CA ASP A 23 -0.51 -20.89 13.11
C ASP A 23 -0.95 -20.99 11.64
N GLY A 24 -0.63 -20.00 10.83
CA GLY A 24 -0.83 -20.05 9.38
C GLY A 24 -2.18 -19.58 8.85
N LYS A 25 -2.99 -18.89 9.66
CA LYS A 25 -4.25 -18.31 9.18
C LYS A 25 -3.97 -17.10 8.28
N PRO A 26 -4.35 -17.12 6.99
CA PRO A 26 -4.03 -16.06 6.06
C PRO A 26 -4.91 -14.83 6.21
N ASN A 27 -4.36 -13.69 5.83
CA ASN A 27 -5.06 -12.41 5.78
C ASN A 27 -4.53 -11.60 4.61
N VAL A 28 -5.40 -10.88 3.91
CA VAL A 28 -5.00 -10.03 2.79
C VAL A 28 -5.77 -8.70 2.84
N ILE A 29 -5.07 -7.61 2.55
CA ILE A 29 -5.67 -6.28 2.46
C ILE A 29 -5.18 -5.55 1.22
N PRO A 30 -6.00 -4.66 0.63
CA PRO A 30 -5.53 -3.75 -0.41
C PRO A 30 -4.72 -2.61 0.23
N VAL A 31 -3.64 -2.21 -0.42
CA VAL A 31 -2.78 -1.11 0.03
C VAL A 31 -2.50 -0.19 -1.16
N GLY A 32 -2.83 1.08 -1.00
CA GLY A 32 -2.62 2.09 -2.05
C GLY A 32 -1.36 2.94 -1.85
N LEU A 33 -0.80 2.96 -0.65
CA LEU A 33 0.40 3.74 -0.33
C LEU A 33 1.61 2.82 -0.30
N VAL A 34 2.23 2.63 -1.45
CA VAL A 34 3.35 1.72 -1.67
C VAL A 34 4.47 2.47 -2.38
N GLU A 35 5.69 2.39 -1.86
CA GLU A 35 6.87 2.98 -2.47
C GLU A 35 8.06 2.02 -2.42
N PRO A 36 8.62 1.62 -3.56
CA PRO A 36 9.91 0.93 -3.57
C PRO A 36 11.00 1.89 -3.05
N ILE A 37 11.75 1.47 -2.03
CA ILE A 37 12.81 2.29 -1.45
C ILE A 37 14.11 2.13 -2.25
N ASP A 38 14.41 0.91 -2.61
CA ASP A 38 15.61 0.53 -3.37
C ASP A 38 15.34 -0.76 -4.18
N ASN A 39 16.38 -1.46 -4.58
CA ASN A 39 16.25 -2.68 -5.39
C ASN A 39 15.82 -3.92 -4.59
N SER A 40 15.69 -3.83 -3.28
CA SER A 40 15.35 -4.97 -2.42
C SER A 40 14.29 -4.68 -1.37
N ARG A 41 13.86 -3.43 -1.20
CA ARG A 41 12.93 -3.05 -0.15
C ARG A 41 11.73 -2.27 -0.68
N ILE A 42 10.56 -2.59 -0.14
CA ILE A 42 9.30 -1.92 -0.45
C ILE A 42 8.71 -1.37 0.85
N LEU A 43 8.30 -0.11 0.83
CA LEU A 43 7.65 0.57 1.94
C LEU A 43 6.15 0.63 1.72
N LEU A 44 5.39 0.22 2.73
CA LEU A 44 3.94 0.39 2.80
C LEU A 44 3.63 1.34 3.96
N VAL A 45 2.54 2.10 3.85
CA VAL A 45 2.10 2.99 4.92
C VAL A 45 0.92 2.37 5.65
N ASP A 46 1.09 2.16 6.96
CA ASP A 46 0.01 1.71 7.83
C ASP A 46 -0.82 2.90 8.30
N VAL A 47 -2.07 2.93 7.88
CA VAL A 47 -3.07 3.90 8.35
C VAL A 47 -4.10 3.21 9.24
N LYS A 48 -4.59 2.03 8.83
CA LYS A 48 -5.62 1.25 9.53
C LYS A 48 -5.37 -0.26 9.47
N MET A 49 -4.13 -0.67 9.56
CA MET A 49 -3.76 -2.10 9.48
C MET A 49 -3.91 -2.80 10.84
N ASN A 50 -5.11 -2.88 11.38
CA ASN A 50 -5.32 -3.46 12.72
C ASN A 50 -4.93 -4.94 12.81
N LYS A 51 -5.60 -5.79 12.02
CA LYS A 51 -5.33 -7.23 12.01
C LYS A 51 -3.98 -7.56 11.36
N THR A 52 -3.66 -6.88 10.29
CA THR A 52 -2.38 -7.00 9.60
C THR A 52 -1.21 -6.68 10.54
N ARG A 53 -1.30 -5.60 11.32
CA ARG A 53 -0.29 -5.23 12.32
C ARG A 53 -0.10 -6.34 13.37
N ARG A 54 -1.18 -6.90 13.87
CA ARG A 54 -1.12 -8.00 14.84
C ARG A 54 -0.45 -9.23 14.24
N ASN A 55 -0.77 -9.56 12.99
CA ASN A 55 -0.13 -10.68 12.29
C ASN A 55 1.39 -10.46 12.17
N LEU A 56 1.82 -9.25 11.82
CA LEU A 56 3.25 -8.92 11.69
C LEU A 56 4.02 -9.05 12.99
N GLU A 57 3.38 -8.83 14.13
CA GLU A 57 3.99 -9.03 15.45
C GLU A 57 4.28 -10.50 15.74
N GLU A 58 3.44 -11.41 15.23
CA GLU A 58 3.58 -12.86 15.40
C GLU A 58 4.40 -13.51 14.31
N ASN A 59 4.23 -13.05 13.07
CA ASN A 59 4.80 -13.66 11.87
C ASN A 59 5.17 -12.60 10.85
N ASN A 60 6.46 -12.45 10.60
CA ASN A 60 6.96 -11.43 9.69
C ASN A 60 7.05 -11.88 8.23
N ALA A 61 6.70 -13.13 7.92
CA ALA A 61 6.67 -13.61 6.54
C ALA A 61 5.45 -13.03 5.81
N VAL A 62 5.69 -12.41 4.65
CA VAL A 62 4.68 -11.66 3.92
C VAL A 62 4.75 -11.90 2.42
N ALA A 63 3.65 -11.58 1.74
CA ALA A 63 3.62 -11.50 0.29
C ALA A 63 2.87 -10.24 -0.15
N LEU A 64 3.31 -9.67 -1.25
CA LEU A 64 2.68 -8.51 -1.87
C LEU A 64 2.43 -8.81 -3.34
N ALA A 65 1.21 -8.65 -3.81
CA ALA A 65 0.85 -8.84 -5.21
C ALA A 65 0.39 -7.53 -5.83
N VAL A 66 0.73 -7.33 -7.09
CA VAL A 66 0.33 -6.15 -7.85
C VAL A 66 0.05 -6.54 -9.30
N THR A 67 -0.95 -5.90 -9.90
CA THR A 67 -1.29 -6.09 -11.31
C THR A 67 -1.46 -4.73 -11.99
N ASP A 68 -0.78 -4.58 -13.13
CA ASP A 68 -1.04 -3.49 -14.06
C ASP A 68 -1.75 -4.10 -15.27
N PHE A 69 -3.05 -3.92 -15.31
CA PHE A 69 -3.89 -4.53 -16.34
C PHE A 69 -3.66 -3.91 -17.73
N GLU A 70 -3.35 -2.63 -17.79
CA GLU A 70 -3.06 -1.94 -19.06
C GLU A 70 -1.79 -2.46 -19.71
N LYS A 71 -0.76 -2.68 -18.91
CA LYS A 71 0.54 -3.18 -19.38
C LYS A 71 0.63 -4.70 -19.41
N LEU A 72 -0.40 -5.40 -18.93
CA LEU A 72 -0.43 -6.86 -18.78
C LEU A 72 0.78 -7.36 -17.99
N LYS A 73 1.06 -6.71 -16.87
CA LYS A 73 2.13 -7.07 -15.95
C LYS A 73 1.58 -7.36 -14.57
N ALA A 74 2.00 -8.46 -13.98
CA ALA A 74 1.65 -8.82 -12.62
C ALA A 74 2.83 -9.46 -11.93
N TYR A 75 3.02 -9.13 -10.67
CA TYR A 75 4.14 -9.63 -9.86
C TYR A 75 3.69 -10.02 -8.47
N GLN A 76 4.37 -11.00 -7.91
CA GLN A 76 4.29 -11.33 -6.50
C GLN A 76 5.68 -11.18 -5.88
N PHE A 77 5.75 -10.44 -4.78
CA PHE A 77 6.96 -10.23 -4.01
C PHE A 77 6.79 -10.93 -2.66
N LYS A 78 7.72 -11.79 -2.29
CA LYS A 78 7.73 -12.44 -0.98
C LYS A 78 8.94 -11.99 -0.18
N GLY A 79 8.79 -11.90 1.12
CA GLY A 79 9.88 -11.51 1.98
C GLY A 79 9.47 -11.42 3.44
N LYS A 80 10.23 -10.62 4.18
CA LYS A 80 10.00 -10.36 5.59
C LYS A 80 9.71 -8.89 5.81
N ALA A 81 8.76 -8.58 6.67
CA ALA A 81 8.36 -7.22 6.96
C ALA A 81 8.78 -6.78 8.36
N LYS A 82 9.13 -5.50 8.48
CA LYS A 82 9.38 -4.81 9.76
C LYS A 82 8.38 -3.69 9.92
N VAL A 83 7.93 -3.48 11.14
CA VAL A 83 7.11 -2.33 11.52
C VAL A 83 8.03 -1.24 12.07
N VAL A 84 8.01 -0.06 11.46
CA VAL A 84 8.86 1.07 11.83
C VAL A 84 7.97 2.25 12.23
N THR A 85 8.10 2.71 13.47
CA THR A 85 7.25 3.77 14.04
C THR A 85 7.98 5.09 14.28
N GLU A 86 9.29 5.14 14.03
CA GLU A 86 10.11 6.35 14.20
C GLU A 86 11.30 6.32 13.24
N GLY A 87 11.97 7.47 13.08
CA GLY A 87 13.16 7.60 12.25
C GLY A 87 12.86 7.92 10.79
N GLU A 88 13.90 7.88 9.98
CA GLU A 88 13.86 8.29 8.56
C GLU A 88 12.82 7.58 7.71
N LEU A 89 12.71 6.26 7.88
CA LEU A 89 11.74 5.48 7.09
C LEU A 89 10.30 5.82 7.47
N PHE A 90 10.04 6.05 8.75
CA PHE A 90 8.72 6.49 9.19
C PHE A 90 8.39 7.91 8.70
N GLU A 91 9.34 8.83 8.79
CA GLU A 91 9.20 10.19 8.28
C GLU A 91 8.95 10.20 6.77
N GLY A 92 9.64 9.32 6.04
CA GLY A 92 9.42 9.10 4.61
C GLY A 92 8.00 8.60 4.30
N ALA A 93 7.49 7.70 5.13
CA ALA A 93 6.11 7.20 5.01
C ALA A 93 5.07 8.30 5.24
N VAL A 94 5.29 9.15 6.23
CA VAL A 94 4.42 10.31 6.52
C VAL A 94 4.39 11.26 5.33
N LYS A 95 5.55 11.58 4.79
CA LYS A 95 5.69 12.48 3.64
C LYS A 95 5.02 11.91 2.39
N LEU A 96 5.23 10.64 2.12
CA LEU A 96 4.59 9.92 1.01
C LEU A 96 3.07 9.97 1.13
N ALA A 97 2.54 9.72 2.32
CA ALA A 97 1.11 9.76 2.59
C ALA A 97 0.54 11.16 2.34
N GLU A 98 1.21 12.20 2.81
CA GLU A 98 0.79 13.59 2.61
C GLU A 98 0.72 13.94 1.12
N GLU A 99 1.75 13.61 0.35
CA GLU A 99 1.81 13.88 -1.08
C GLU A 99 0.72 13.14 -1.87
N ARG A 100 0.54 11.85 -1.61
CA ARG A 100 -0.46 11.03 -2.32
C ARG A 100 -1.89 11.35 -1.90
N MET A 101 -2.11 11.67 -0.65
CA MET A 101 -3.43 12.09 -0.17
C MET A 101 -3.85 13.43 -0.76
N LYS A 102 -2.92 14.34 -0.97
CA LYS A 102 -3.17 15.61 -1.65
C LYS A 102 -3.66 15.38 -3.07
N ILE A 103 -2.96 14.55 -3.83
CA ILE A 103 -3.33 14.19 -5.21
C ILE A 103 -4.71 13.51 -5.24
N ARG A 104 -4.94 12.58 -4.32
CA ARG A 104 -6.23 11.87 -4.19
C ARG A 104 -7.37 12.83 -3.89
N ARG A 105 -7.16 13.76 -2.96
CA ARG A 105 -8.16 14.78 -2.62
C ARG A 105 -8.54 15.61 -3.82
N GLU A 106 -7.57 16.08 -4.59
CA GLU A 106 -7.80 16.86 -5.81
C GLU A 106 -8.63 16.09 -6.84
N ARG A 107 -8.35 14.79 -7.01
CA ARG A 107 -9.12 13.91 -7.89
C ARG A 107 -10.56 13.73 -7.40
N LEU A 108 -10.75 13.53 -6.10
CA LEU A 108 -12.07 13.37 -5.51
C LEU A 108 -12.89 14.67 -5.58
N GLU A 109 -12.28 15.81 -5.38
CA GLU A 109 -12.92 17.12 -5.52
C GLU A 109 -13.44 17.33 -6.95
N ARG A 110 -12.64 16.98 -7.96
CA ARG A 110 -13.07 17.02 -9.37
C ARG A 110 -14.23 16.07 -9.64
N ARG A 111 -14.21 14.90 -9.04
CA ARG A 111 -15.32 13.94 -9.16
C ARG A 111 -16.59 14.45 -8.50
N ILE A 112 -16.50 15.13 -7.37
CA ILE A 112 -17.65 15.75 -6.68
C ILE A 112 -18.33 16.74 -7.61
N GLU A 113 -17.56 17.58 -8.30
CA GLU A 113 -18.09 18.59 -9.23
C GLU A 113 -18.83 17.95 -10.42
N SER A 114 -18.37 16.82 -10.91
CA SER A 114 -18.94 16.16 -12.08
C SER A 114 -19.99 15.09 -11.73
N GLU A 115 -20.14 14.70 -10.47
CA GLU A 115 -21.04 13.65 -10.04
C GLU A 115 -22.49 14.14 -9.94
N SER A 116 -23.40 13.52 -10.69
CA SER A 116 -24.82 13.88 -10.70
C SER A 116 -25.66 13.13 -9.66
N ASP A 117 -25.20 11.96 -9.21
CA ASP A 117 -25.91 11.18 -8.18
C ASP A 117 -25.65 11.78 -6.77
N PRO A 118 -26.71 12.26 -6.07
CA PRO A 118 -26.53 12.87 -4.75
C PRO A 118 -25.94 11.92 -3.70
N GLU A 119 -26.30 10.64 -3.73
CA GLU A 119 -25.76 9.66 -2.78
C GLU A 119 -24.26 9.39 -3.02
N MET A 120 -23.89 9.24 -4.27
CA MET A 120 -22.50 9.03 -4.65
C MET A 120 -21.65 10.27 -4.33
N ARG A 121 -22.19 11.46 -4.63
CA ARG A 121 -21.53 12.73 -4.31
C ARG A 121 -21.25 12.83 -2.80
N LYS A 122 -22.22 12.46 -1.97
CA LYS A 122 -22.07 12.47 -0.51
C LYS A 122 -20.96 11.51 -0.07
N LYS A 123 -20.94 10.28 -0.61
CA LYS A 123 -19.90 9.29 -0.31
C LYS A 123 -18.51 9.77 -0.68
N VAL A 124 -18.37 10.32 -1.89
CA VAL A 124 -17.08 10.82 -2.37
C VAL A 124 -16.60 11.99 -1.50
N LYS A 125 -17.50 12.88 -1.11
CA LYS A 125 -17.20 14.00 -0.23
C LYS A 125 -16.72 13.54 1.15
N GLU A 126 -17.39 12.56 1.74
CA GLU A 126 -16.99 11.97 3.02
C GLU A 126 -15.59 11.36 2.95
N ILE A 127 -15.29 10.65 1.85
CA ILE A 127 -13.96 10.07 1.62
C ILE A 127 -12.90 11.17 1.46
N ALA A 128 -13.21 12.24 0.72
CA ALA A 128 -12.28 13.36 0.50
C ALA A 128 -11.94 14.11 1.80
N GLU A 129 -12.88 14.19 2.73
CA GLU A 129 -12.73 14.87 4.01
C GLU A 129 -12.05 14.02 5.09
N ARG A 130 -11.89 12.72 4.88
CA ARG A 130 -11.21 11.84 5.85
C ARG A 130 -9.77 12.25 6.04
N LYS A 131 -9.40 12.46 7.29
CA LYS A 131 -8.00 12.64 7.69
C LYS A 131 -7.42 11.26 7.99
N MET A 132 -6.37 10.89 7.26
CA MET A 132 -5.66 9.64 7.49
C MET A 132 -4.27 9.95 8.02
N LYS A 133 -4.01 9.54 9.26
CA LYS A 133 -2.70 9.74 9.91
C LYS A 133 -1.92 8.44 9.86
N PRO A 134 -0.74 8.42 9.25
CA PRO A 134 0.12 7.24 9.27
C PRO A 134 0.52 6.85 10.70
N LYS A 135 0.39 5.56 11.02
CA LYS A 135 0.75 4.99 12.32
C LYS A 135 2.12 4.34 12.28
N ALA A 136 2.50 3.82 11.13
CA ALA A 136 3.77 3.12 10.94
C ALA A 136 4.15 3.04 9.47
N ALA A 137 5.42 2.81 9.22
CA ALA A 137 5.92 2.31 7.94
C ALA A 137 6.08 0.79 8.08
N ILE A 138 5.62 0.05 7.08
CA ILE A 138 5.87 -1.37 6.97
C ILE A 138 6.94 -1.52 5.89
N VAL A 139 8.09 -2.07 6.23
CA VAL A 139 9.20 -2.24 5.28
C VAL A 139 9.37 -3.71 4.97
N ILE A 140 9.12 -4.07 3.71
CA ILE A 140 9.31 -5.43 3.22
C ILE A 140 10.72 -5.56 2.67
N GLU A 141 11.49 -6.48 3.21
CA GLU A 141 12.74 -6.92 2.60
C GLU A 141 12.40 -8.06 1.66
N VAL A 142 12.50 -7.80 0.35
CA VAL A 142 12.11 -8.74 -0.70
C VAL A 142 13.15 -9.85 -0.84
N LYS A 143 12.71 -11.09 -0.78
CA LYS A 143 13.55 -12.28 -0.92
C LYS A 143 13.30 -13.00 -2.24
N GLU A 144 12.07 -12.95 -2.75
CA GLU A 144 11.66 -13.66 -3.95
C GLU A 144 10.71 -12.79 -4.76
N VAL A 145 10.85 -12.82 -6.08
CA VAL A 145 9.96 -12.13 -7.02
C VAL A 145 9.47 -13.13 -8.06
N TYR A 146 8.16 -13.16 -8.28
CA TYR A 146 7.55 -14.02 -9.29
C TYR A 146 6.72 -13.18 -10.26
N PRO A 147 6.93 -13.29 -11.58
CA PRO A 147 5.96 -12.78 -12.54
C PRO A 147 4.71 -13.67 -12.51
N CYS A 148 3.53 -13.06 -12.53
CA CYS A 148 2.26 -13.76 -12.46
C CYS A 148 1.43 -13.69 -13.76
N MET A 149 1.98 -12.98 -14.77
CA MET A 149 1.30 -12.79 -16.05
C MET A 149 2.31 -12.75 -17.17
#